data_a2285b13acfee039178531666960f3d1
#
_entry.id   a2285b13acfee039178531666960f3d1
#
_cell.length_a   1.000
_cell.length_b   1.000
_cell.length_c   1.000
_cell.angle_alpha   90.00
_cell.angle_beta   90.00
_cell.angle_gamma   90.00
#
_symmetry.space_group_name_H-M   'P 1'
#
loop_
_entity.id
_entity.type
_entity.pdbx_description
1 polymer ?
#
loop_
_entity_poly.entity_id
_entity_poly.type
_entity_poly.pdbx_seq_one_letter_code
_entity_poly.pdbx_strand_id
1 'polypeptide(L)'
;MKPPETLLSTAENKFIMTKHDQKYTTEELAELFDSHMGSSIDTPLRPDAFNLSDEEKISQIAEKFEDIMQILGLDLTDDSLRGTPLRVAKMYVSEAFAGLNPSNKPEIKLFDNKYQYTDMLIEKNITVHSHCEHHFVPILGNCHISYIPNGQVVGLSKLNRIVRHYSKRPQVQERLTRQIAEALMEGLGTPSVAVYLEADHMCVKTRGIEDAGSSTITMAFHGAFEDEIQRQYLSLIHI
;
A
#
# COMPACT_ATOMS: atom_id res chain seq x y z
N MET A 1 52.84 -34.71 7.82
CA MET A 1 51.88 -33.69 8.31
C MET A 1 50.77 -33.54 7.29
N LYS A 2 49.56 -34.05 7.55
CA LYS A 2 48.38 -33.85 6.74
C LYS A 2 47.74 -32.52 7.17
N PRO A 3 47.19 -31.70 6.27
CA PRO A 3 46.41 -30.52 6.67
C PRO A 3 45.04 -30.96 7.21
N PRO A 4 44.41 -30.15 8.08
CA PRO A 4 43.09 -30.50 8.66
C PRO A 4 41.99 -30.37 7.63
N GLU A 5 41.11 -31.36 7.60
CA GLU A 5 39.84 -31.33 6.85
C GLU A 5 38.95 -30.23 7.41
N THR A 6 38.63 -29.25 6.55
CA THR A 6 37.68 -28.21 6.82
C THR A 6 36.27 -28.79 6.73
N LEU A 7 35.62 -28.98 7.87
CA LEU A 7 34.20 -29.26 7.95
C LEU A 7 33.42 -28.09 7.37
N LEU A 8 32.95 -28.20 6.16
CA LEU A 8 31.88 -27.39 5.63
C LEU A 8 30.57 -27.91 6.25
N SER A 9 30.17 -27.23 7.37
CA SER A 9 28.84 -27.36 7.90
C SER A 9 27.86 -26.75 6.89
N THR A 10 27.11 -27.62 6.23
CA THR A 10 25.89 -27.21 5.52
C THR A 10 24.90 -26.75 6.57
N ALA A 11 24.83 -25.44 6.78
CA ALA A 11 23.72 -24.83 7.48
C ALA A 11 22.47 -25.09 6.63
N GLU A 12 21.72 -26.13 6.95
CA GLU A 12 20.34 -26.28 6.50
C GLU A 12 19.57 -25.04 6.98
N ASN A 13 19.19 -24.17 6.03
CA ASN A 13 18.25 -23.11 6.25
C ASN A 13 16.92 -23.73 6.71
N LYS A 14 16.76 -23.96 8.00
CA LYS A 14 15.46 -24.29 8.58
C LYS A 14 14.60 -23.04 8.47
N PHE A 15 13.81 -22.97 7.39
CA PHE A 15 12.72 -22.03 7.25
C PHE A 15 11.81 -22.18 8.48
N ILE A 16 11.66 -21.11 9.27
CA ILE A 16 10.77 -21.11 10.44
C ILE A 16 9.36 -21.01 9.91
N MET A 17 8.73 -22.18 9.70
CA MET A 17 7.33 -22.25 9.28
C MET A 17 6.43 -21.66 10.36
N THR A 18 5.58 -20.74 9.99
CA THR A 18 4.51 -20.24 10.87
C THR A 18 3.46 -21.34 11.06
N LYS A 19 2.61 -21.24 12.09
CA LYS A 19 1.51 -22.19 12.30
C LYS A 19 0.54 -22.28 11.10
N HIS A 20 0.58 -21.32 10.19
CA HIS A 20 -0.22 -21.29 8.95
C HIS A 20 0.44 -22.10 7.85
N ASP A 21 1.77 -22.16 7.83
CA ASP A 21 2.57 -22.81 6.79
C ASP A 21 2.67 -24.34 6.99
N GLN A 22 2.25 -24.86 8.15
CA GLN A 22 2.21 -26.32 8.43
C GLN A 22 1.31 -27.13 7.47
N LYS A 23 0.59 -26.43 6.60
CA LYS A 23 -0.32 -26.99 5.60
C LYS A 23 0.36 -27.26 4.26
N TYR A 24 1.56 -26.72 4.04
CA TYR A 24 2.28 -26.77 2.76
C TYR A 24 3.67 -27.34 2.92
N THR A 25 4.15 -28.07 1.92
CA THR A 25 5.56 -28.50 1.84
C THR A 25 6.47 -27.30 1.54
N THR A 26 7.78 -27.47 1.72
CA THR A 26 8.76 -26.42 1.41
C THR A 26 8.74 -26.06 -0.08
N GLU A 27 8.51 -27.05 -0.96
CA GLU A 27 8.38 -26.86 -2.41
C GLU A 27 7.08 -26.09 -2.74
N GLU A 28 5.94 -26.47 -2.14
CA GLU A 28 4.68 -25.76 -2.34
C GLU A 28 4.74 -24.30 -1.84
N LEU A 29 5.46 -24.04 -0.76
CA LEU A 29 5.70 -22.68 -0.27
C LEU A 29 6.58 -21.88 -1.24
N ALA A 30 7.63 -22.48 -1.80
CA ALA A 30 8.49 -21.82 -2.79
C ALA A 30 7.70 -21.42 -4.05
N GLU A 31 6.82 -22.32 -4.55
CA GLU A 31 5.93 -22.01 -5.67
C GLU A 31 4.89 -20.95 -5.33
N LEU A 32 4.37 -20.93 -4.09
CA LEU A 32 3.46 -19.89 -3.60
C LEU A 32 4.12 -18.51 -3.50
N PHE A 33 5.43 -18.45 -3.23
CA PHE A 33 6.17 -17.19 -3.15
C PHE A 33 6.46 -16.58 -4.54
N ASP A 34 6.60 -17.41 -5.58
CA ASP A 34 6.88 -16.95 -6.95
C ASP A 34 5.62 -16.80 -7.82
N SER A 35 4.52 -17.49 -7.48
CA SER A 35 3.27 -17.47 -8.25
C SER A 35 2.09 -16.99 -7.41
N HIS A 36 2.00 -15.67 -7.18
CA HIS A 36 0.81 -15.09 -6.58
C HIS A 36 -0.40 -15.28 -7.50
N MET A 37 -1.28 -16.19 -7.13
CA MET A 37 -2.49 -16.53 -7.90
C MET A 37 -3.60 -15.47 -7.81
N GLY A 38 -3.36 -14.34 -7.16
CA GLY A 38 -4.26 -13.21 -7.07
C GLY A 38 -4.15 -12.43 -5.77
N SER A 39 -4.54 -11.17 -5.80
CA SER A 39 -4.71 -10.34 -4.62
C SER A 39 -6.17 -10.34 -4.17
N SER A 40 -6.41 -10.22 -2.86
CA SER A 40 -7.75 -10.01 -2.33
C SER A 40 -8.35 -8.68 -2.85
N ILE A 41 -9.68 -8.63 -3.01
CA ILE A 41 -10.40 -7.41 -3.43
C ILE A 41 -10.17 -6.28 -2.42
N ASP A 42 -10.13 -6.63 -1.13
CA ASP A 42 -9.78 -5.71 -0.05
C ASP A 42 -8.49 -6.15 0.63
N THR A 43 -7.88 -5.23 1.43
CA THR A 43 -6.76 -5.59 2.30
C THR A 43 -7.20 -6.73 3.23
N PRO A 44 -6.56 -7.92 3.16
CA PRO A 44 -6.99 -9.07 3.96
C PRO A 44 -6.71 -8.82 5.44
N LEU A 45 -7.77 -8.71 6.23
CA LEU A 45 -7.70 -8.50 7.68
C LEU A 45 -8.32 -9.70 8.40
N ARG A 46 -7.74 -10.05 9.55
CA ARG A 46 -8.34 -11.04 10.45
C ARG A 46 -9.59 -10.44 11.10
N PRO A 47 -10.58 -11.26 11.49
CA PRO A 47 -11.79 -10.77 12.18
C PRO A 47 -11.49 -10.02 13.49
N ASP A 48 -10.39 -10.33 14.16
CA ASP A 48 -9.94 -9.75 15.42
C ASP A 48 -8.88 -8.63 15.25
N ALA A 49 -8.70 -8.10 14.04
CA ALA A 49 -7.64 -7.14 13.70
C ALA A 49 -7.66 -5.85 14.54
N PHE A 50 -8.81 -5.52 15.13
CA PHE A 50 -9.02 -4.29 15.91
C PHE A 50 -9.22 -4.54 17.41
N ASN A 51 -8.96 -5.75 17.91
CA ASN A 51 -9.07 -6.07 19.33
C ASN A 51 -7.94 -5.44 20.16
N LEU A 52 -6.78 -5.17 19.55
CA LEU A 52 -5.65 -4.50 20.19
C LEU A 52 -5.74 -2.99 19.94
N SER A 53 -5.44 -2.22 20.98
CA SER A 53 -5.20 -0.77 20.85
C SER A 53 -3.93 -0.49 20.03
N ASP A 54 -3.78 0.73 19.55
CA ASP A 54 -2.58 1.12 18.81
C ASP A 54 -1.32 1.06 19.69
N GLU A 55 -1.44 1.37 21.00
CA GLU A 55 -0.35 1.27 21.98
C GLU A 55 0.09 -0.19 22.16
N GLU A 56 -0.86 -1.13 22.28
CA GLU A 56 -0.56 -2.56 22.39
C GLU A 56 0.10 -3.11 21.11
N LYS A 57 -0.39 -2.70 19.93
CA LYS A 57 0.24 -3.04 18.65
C LYS A 57 1.66 -2.51 18.56
N ILE A 58 1.88 -1.24 18.94
CA ILE A 58 3.21 -0.62 18.93
C ILE A 58 4.15 -1.37 19.87
N SER A 59 3.70 -1.71 21.08
CA SER A 59 4.52 -2.46 22.04
C SER A 59 4.94 -3.83 21.51
N GLN A 60 3.97 -4.60 20.96
CA GLN A 60 4.23 -5.95 20.45
C GLN A 60 5.11 -5.92 19.18
N ILE A 61 4.89 -4.96 18.27
CA ILE A 61 5.72 -4.82 17.07
C ILE A 61 7.14 -4.41 17.46
N ALA A 62 7.31 -3.51 18.42
CA ALA A 62 8.63 -3.09 18.89
C ALA A 62 9.43 -4.27 19.43
N GLU A 63 8.82 -5.13 20.26
CA GLU A 63 9.44 -6.36 20.76
C GLU A 63 9.91 -7.27 19.62
N LYS A 64 9.04 -7.52 18.64
CA LYS A 64 9.40 -8.40 17.50
C LYS A 64 10.46 -7.77 16.59
N PHE A 65 10.47 -6.45 16.47
CA PHE A 65 11.48 -5.77 15.68
C PHE A 65 12.84 -5.73 16.39
N GLU A 66 12.85 -5.67 17.73
CA GLU A 66 14.04 -5.87 18.54
C GLU A 66 14.65 -7.26 18.31
N ASP A 67 13.82 -8.33 18.34
CA ASP A 67 14.23 -9.70 18.02
C ASP A 67 14.89 -9.77 16.61
N ILE A 68 14.27 -9.15 15.59
CA ILE A 68 14.81 -9.11 14.24
C ILE A 68 16.20 -8.45 14.24
N MET A 69 16.37 -7.31 14.90
CA MET A 69 17.65 -6.61 14.94
C MET A 69 18.74 -7.42 15.64
N GLN A 70 18.39 -8.12 16.71
CA GLN A 70 19.32 -9.02 17.43
C GLN A 70 19.73 -10.21 16.54
N ILE A 71 18.80 -10.83 15.81
CA ILE A 71 19.08 -11.91 14.86
C ILE A 71 20.02 -11.44 13.75
N LEU A 72 19.88 -10.19 13.29
CA LEU A 72 20.79 -9.57 12.33
C LEU A 72 22.18 -9.25 12.92
N GLY A 73 22.40 -9.45 14.22
CA GLY A 73 23.68 -9.20 14.91
C GLY A 73 23.94 -7.73 15.24
N LEU A 74 22.88 -6.89 15.29
CA LEU A 74 23.01 -5.48 15.62
C LEU A 74 23.15 -5.27 17.15
N ASP A 75 24.03 -4.35 17.56
CA ASP A 75 24.22 -3.99 18.95
C ASP A 75 23.22 -2.91 19.38
N LEU A 76 22.18 -3.32 20.10
CA LEU A 76 21.13 -2.42 20.61
C LEU A 76 21.54 -1.63 21.86
N THR A 77 22.73 -1.84 22.40
CA THR A 77 23.31 -0.97 23.44
C THR A 77 23.83 0.35 22.86
N ASP A 78 24.11 0.38 21.56
CA ASP A 78 24.50 1.59 20.83
C ASP A 78 23.35 2.60 20.82
N ASP A 79 23.66 3.87 21.13
CA ASP A 79 22.66 4.94 21.27
C ASP A 79 21.91 5.22 19.96
N SER A 80 22.54 5.00 18.80
CA SER A 80 21.93 5.20 17.47
C SER A 80 20.85 4.17 17.16
N LEU A 81 20.97 2.94 17.68
CA LEU A 81 20.09 1.80 17.39
C LEU A 81 19.07 1.51 18.49
N ARG A 82 19.39 1.83 19.75
CA ARG A 82 18.55 1.50 20.92
C ARG A 82 17.07 1.90 20.77
N GLY A 83 16.77 3.02 20.12
CA GLY A 83 15.39 3.49 19.95
C GLY A 83 14.72 3.01 18.65
N THR A 84 15.41 2.26 17.79
CA THR A 84 14.92 1.86 16.47
C THR A 84 13.70 0.95 16.53
N PRO A 85 13.61 -0.07 17.40
CA PRO A 85 12.42 -0.91 17.49
C PRO A 85 11.14 -0.12 17.71
N LEU A 86 11.15 0.81 18.65
CA LEU A 86 9.98 1.64 18.94
C LEU A 86 9.66 2.62 17.80
N ARG A 87 10.69 3.20 17.16
CA ARG A 87 10.49 4.08 15.99
C ARG A 87 9.83 3.36 14.83
N VAL A 88 10.29 2.15 14.52
CA VAL A 88 9.70 1.32 13.44
C VAL A 88 8.28 0.91 13.79
N ALA A 89 8.01 0.49 15.00
CA ALA A 89 6.67 0.13 15.45
C ALA A 89 5.68 1.29 15.34
N LYS A 90 6.05 2.48 15.82
CA LYS A 90 5.23 3.70 15.68
C LYS A 90 5.00 4.06 14.21
N MET A 91 6.04 4.01 13.39
CA MET A 91 5.94 4.28 11.95
C MET A 91 4.92 3.34 11.29
N TYR A 92 4.98 2.04 11.56
CA TYR A 92 4.03 1.10 10.96
C TYR A 92 2.60 1.34 11.41
N VAL A 93 2.35 1.48 12.72
CA VAL A 93 0.97 1.61 13.23
C VAL A 93 0.38 2.98 12.92
N SER A 94 1.13 4.06 13.19
CA SER A 94 0.57 5.42 13.18
C SER A 94 0.75 6.16 11.85
N GLU A 95 1.63 5.67 10.95
CA GLU A 95 1.96 6.36 9.71
C GLU A 95 1.77 5.48 8.47
N ALA A 96 2.57 4.42 8.31
CA ALA A 96 2.60 3.60 7.10
C ALA A 96 1.29 2.82 6.90
N PHE A 97 0.71 2.30 7.98
CA PHE A 97 -0.50 1.47 7.93
C PHE A 97 -1.68 2.06 8.72
N ALA A 98 -1.65 3.37 8.99
CA ALA A 98 -2.74 4.07 9.68
C ALA A 98 -4.10 3.97 8.97
N GLY A 99 -4.11 3.72 7.66
CA GLY A 99 -5.32 3.51 6.86
C GLY A 99 -6.00 2.16 7.07
N LEU A 100 -5.37 1.23 7.79
CA LEU A 100 -6.01 -0.01 8.21
C LEU A 100 -7.12 0.24 9.25
N ASN A 101 -6.94 1.24 10.11
CA ASN A 101 -7.95 1.59 11.11
C ASN A 101 -9.14 2.29 10.44
N PRO A 102 -10.36 1.68 10.48
CA PRO A 102 -11.55 2.27 9.86
C PRO A 102 -11.91 3.66 10.40
N SER A 103 -11.56 3.95 11.67
CA SER A 103 -11.82 5.25 12.29
C SER A 103 -11.04 6.40 11.63
N ASN A 104 -9.98 6.07 10.86
CA ASN A 104 -9.19 7.04 10.12
C ASN A 104 -9.76 7.31 8.71
N LYS A 105 -10.88 6.65 8.30
CA LYS A 105 -11.53 6.92 7.01
C LYS A 105 -12.04 8.36 6.99
N PRO A 106 -11.62 9.20 6.04
CA PRO A 106 -12.06 10.59 5.99
C PRO A 106 -13.52 10.69 5.57
N GLU A 107 -14.28 11.55 6.26
CA GLU A 107 -15.62 11.92 5.81
C GLU A 107 -15.54 12.81 4.57
N ILE A 108 -16.37 12.51 3.57
CA ILE A 108 -16.57 13.34 2.40
C ILE A 108 -17.75 14.27 2.68
N LYS A 109 -17.45 15.59 2.72
CA LYS A 109 -18.50 16.62 2.78
C LYS A 109 -18.70 17.17 1.39
N LEU A 110 -19.95 17.10 0.94
CA LEU A 110 -20.39 17.64 -0.34
C LEU A 110 -21.00 19.05 -0.13
N PHE A 111 -20.92 19.85 -1.17
CA PHE A 111 -21.48 21.18 -1.25
C PHE A 111 -22.42 21.27 -2.46
N ASP A 112 -23.47 22.06 -2.35
CA ASP A 112 -24.33 22.33 -3.50
C ASP A 112 -23.53 22.94 -4.65
N ASN A 113 -23.71 22.41 -5.83
CA ASN A 113 -23.07 22.91 -7.04
C ASN A 113 -23.81 24.18 -7.54
N LYS A 114 -23.69 25.27 -6.81
CA LYS A 114 -24.40 26.55 -7.12
C LYS A 114 -23.98 27.16 -8.46
N TYR A 115 -22.77 26.84 -8.93
CA TYR A 115 -22.29 27.32 -10.24
C TYR A 115 -22.77 26.46 -11.39
N GLN A 116 -23.51 25.37 -11.11
CA GLN A 116 -23.98 24.41 -12.12
C GLN A 116 -22.84 23.91 -13.03
N TYR A 117 -21.66 23.68 -12.41
CA TYR A 117 -20.51 23.13 -13.11
C TYR A 117 -20.79 21.66 -13.47
N THR A 118 -20.84 21.34 -14.77
CA THR A 118 -21.20 20.02 -15.29
C THR A 118 -20.06 19.35 -16.03
N ASP A 119 -18.95 20.07 -16.21
CA ASP A 119 -17.79 19.53 -16.88
C ASP A 119 -16.93 18.70 -15.93
N MET A 120 -15.96 18.01 -16.51
CA MET A 120 -14.97 17.20 -15.80
C MET A 120 -14.12 18.07 -14.87
N LEU A 121 -14.04 17.69 -13.60
CA LEU A 121 -13.09 18.28 -12.65
C LEU A 121 -11.91 17.31 -12.49
N ILE A 122 -10.69 17.85 -12.50
CA ILE A 122 -9.47 17.05 -12.40
C ILE A 122 -8.58 17.59 -11.30
N GLU A 123 -8.16 16.70 -10.39
CA GLU A 123 -7.15 16.95 -9.38
C GLU A 123 -5.91 16.13 -9.72
N LYS A 124 -4.78 16.80 -9.94
CA LYS A 124 -3.53 16.18 -10.44
C LYS A 124 -2.44 16.13 -9.38
N ASN A 125 -1.52 15.19 -9.55
CA ASN A 125 -0.30 15.09 -8.76
C ASN A 125 -0.55 14.91 -7.25
N ILE A 126 -1.61 14.18 -6.91
CA ILE A 126 -1.87 13.81 -5.52
C ILE A 126 -0.80 12.79 -5.10
N THR A 127 -0.01 13.13 -4.10
CA THR A 127 1.09 12.29 -3.62
C THR A 127 0.59 10.95 -3.08
N VAL A 128 1.19 9.87 -3.56
CA VAL A 128 0.97 8.50 -3.09
C VAL A 128 2.21 8.03 -2.34
N HIS A 129 2.03 7.75 -1.05
CA HIS A 129 3.01 7.05 -0.20
C HIS A 129 2.35 5.80 0.35
N SER A 130 2.59 4.67 -0.31
CA SER A 130 2.06 3.36 0.06
C SER A 130 3.19 2.36 0.34
N HIS A 131 2.84 1.13 0.65
CA HIS A 131 3.78 0.04 0.90
C HIS A 131 3.30 -1.23 0.20
N CYS A 132 4.22 -1.91 -0.47
CA CYS A 132 3.97 -3.21 -1.07
C CYS A 132 3.58 -4.22 0.01
N GLU A 133 2.48 -4.95 -0.17
CA GLU A 133 2.02 -5.93 0.82
C GLU A 133 2.95 -7.15 0.94
N HIS A 134 3.75 -7.44 -0.09
CA HIS A 134 4.63 -8.60 -0.12
C HIS A 134 5.95 -8.39 0.63
N HIS A 135 6.47 -7.17 0.65
CA HIS A 135 7.80 -6.86 1.21
C HIS A 135 7.80 -5.74 2.23
N PHE A 136 6.68 -5.06 2.44
CA PHE A 136 6.53 -3.88 3.31
C PHE A 136 7.50 -2.73 2.99
N VAL A 137 8.00 -2.67 1.75
CA VAL A 137 8.81 -1.56 1.26
C VAL A 137 7.94 -0.54 0.51
N PRO A 138 8.38 0.72 0.40
CA PRO A 138 7.55 1.79 -0.16
C PRO A 138 7.13 1.57 -1.62
N ILE A 139 5.94 2.10 -1.91
CA ILE A 139 5.43 2.43 -3.25
C ILE A 139 5.25 3.94 -3.25
N LEU A 140 5.97 4.66 -4.12
CA LEU A 140 6.00 6.12 -4.15
C LEU A 140 5.56 6.62 -5.52
N GLY A 141 4.59 7.53 -5.56
CA GLY A 141 4.09 8.00 -6.85
C GLY A 141 3.07 9.12 -6.75
N ASN A 142 2.30 9.26 -7.82
CA ASN A 142 1.27 10.26 -7.96
C ASN A 142 -0.04 9.63 -8.42
N CYS A 143 -1.14 10.15 -7.87
CA CYS A 143 -2.49 9.81 -8.28
C CYS A 143 -3.14 11.03 -8.92
N HIS A 144 -3.90 10.79 -9.98
CA HIS A 144 -4.72 11.79 -10.66
C HIS A 144 -6.17 11.32 -10.59
N ILE A 145 -7.05 12.20 -10.21
CA ILE A 145 -8.49 11.93 -10.06
C ILE A 145 -9.25 12.85 -10.99
N SER A 146 -10.19 12.27 -11.72
CA SER A 146 -11.19 13.03 -12.45
C SER A 146 -12.59 12.58 -12.06
N TYR A 147 -13.52 13.52 -11.94
CA TYR A 147 -14.93 13.20 -11.76
C TYR A 147 -15.83 14.22 -12.44
N ILE A 148 -17.04 13.80 -12.79
CA ILE A 148 -18.09 14.68 -13.30
C ILE A 148 -19.10 14.90 -12.18
N PRO A 149 -19.33 16.16 -11.73
CA PRO A 149 -20.26 16.44 -10.66
C PRO A 149 -21.70 16.01 -10.98
N ASN A 150 -22.41 15.50 -9.97
CA ASN A 150 -23.82 15.16 -10.06
C ASN A 150 -24.63 15.98 -9.05
N GLY A 151 -24.85 17.28 -9.37
CA GLY A 151 -25.59 18.22 -8.50
C GLY A 151 -24.82 18.71 -7.28
N GLN A 152 -23.75 18.04 -6.89
CA GLN A 152 -22.90 18.40 -5.74
C GLN A 152 -21.43 18.36 -6.14
N VAL A 153 -20.60 19.09 -5.41
CA VAL A 153 -19.15 19.15 -5.56
C VAL A 153 -18.46 18.89 -4.22
N VAL A 154 -17.19 18.49 -4.27
CA VAL A 154 -16.38 18.19 -3.08
C VAL A 154 -15.25 19.20 -2.89
N GLY A 155 -14.88 19.46 -1.66
CA GLY A 155 -13.64 20.21 -1.39
C GLY A 155 -12.42 19.38 -1.80
N LEU A 156 -11.52 19.95 -2.61
CA LEU A 156 -10.37 19.27 -3.23
C LEU A 156 -9.51 18.49 -2.21
N SER A 157 -9.30 19.06 -1.00
CA SER A 157 -8.57 18.38 0.08
C SER A 157 -9.16 17.03 0.50
N LYS A 158 -10.43 16.77 0.19
CA LYS A 158 -11.08 15.49 0.50
C LYS A 158 -10.63 14.39 -0.46
N LEU A 159 -10.42 14.73 -1.74
CA LEU A 159 -9.84 13.83 -2.73
C LEU A 159 -8.46 13.35 -2.25
N ASN A 160 -7.59 14.29 -1.85
CA ASN A 160 -6.26 14.00 -1.34
C ASN A 160 -6.30 13.11 -0.08
N ARG A 161 -7.26 13.33 0.82
CA ARG A 161 -7.42 12.52 2.04
C ARG A 161 -7.87 11.09 1.73
N ILE A 162 -8.73 10.89 0.73
CA ILE A 162 -9.14 9.55 0.28
C ILE A 162 -7.93 8.80 -0.28
N VAL A 163 -7.17 9.40 -1.19
CA VAL A 163 -5.94 8.81 -1.72
C VAL A 163 -5.00 8.42 -0.58
N ARG A 164 -4.75 9.37 0.35
CA ARG A 164 -3.88 9.12 1.51
C ARG A 164 -4.37 7.97 2.38
N HIS A 165 -5.68 7.89 2.66
CA HIS A 165 -6.24 6.84 3.52
C HIS A 165 -6.01 5.44 2.93
N TYR A 166 -6.32 5.25 1.64
CA TYR A 166 -6.13 3.96 0.98
C TYR A 166 -4.66 3.64 0.70
N SER A 167 -3.81 4.65 0.50
CA SER A 167 -2.36 4.47 0.37
C SER A 167 -1.71 4.00 1.67
N LYS A 168 -2.25 4.36 2.84
CA LYS A 168 -1.71 3.98 4.14
C LYS A 168 -2.12 2.59 4.59
N ARG A 169 -1.94 1.61 3.70
CA ARG A 169 -2.21 0.17 3.91
C ARG A 169 -1.14 -0.66 3.20
N PRO A 170 -0.94 -1.93 3.57
CA PRO A 170 -0.27 -2.88 2.69
C PRO A 170 -1.08 -3.04 1.39
N GLN A 171 -0.46 -2.79 0.23
CA GLN A 171 -1.17 -2.70 -1.05
C GLN A 171 -0.49 -3.45 -2.19
N VAL A 172 -1.32 -3.82 -3.17
CA VAL A 172 -0.95 -3.92 -4.57
C VAL A 172 -1.57 -2.73 -5.30
N GLN A 173 -0.92 -2.24 -6.34
CA GLN A 173 -1.29 -0.96 -6.96
C GLN A 173 -2.67 -1.01 -7.63
N GLU A 174 -3.04 -2.14 -8.20
CA GLU A 174 -4.34 -2.38 -8.84
C GLU A 174 -5.50 -2.26 -7.83
N ARG A 175 -5.33 -2.86 -6.66
CA ARG A 175 -6.31 -2.74 -5.56
C ARG A 175 -6.40 -1.31 -5.06
N LEU A 176 -5.27 -0.63 -4.86
CA LEU A 176 -5.22 0.76 -4.41
C LEU A 176 -6.00 1.66 -5.35
N THR A 177 -5.75 1.56 -6.66
CA THR A 177 -6.43 2.34 -7.70
C THR A 177 -7.93 2.11 -7.68
N ARG A 178 -8.35 0.86 -7.59
CA ARG A 178 -9.76 0.48 -7.54
C ARG A 178 -10.45 0.97 -6.27
N GLN A 179 -9.84 0.77 -5.09
CA GLN A 179 -10.41 1.22 -3.82
C GLN A 179 -10.59 2.74 -3.77
N ILE A 180 -9.66 3.52 -4.34
CA ILE A 180 -9.79 4.97 -4.47
C ILE A 180 -10.99 5.31 -5.33
N ALA A 181 -11.14 4.68 -6.50
CA ALA A 181 -12.25 4.95 -7.43
C ALA A 181 -13.62 4.61 -6.79
N GLU A 182 -13.76 3.44 -6.17
CA GLU A 182 -14.99 3.00 -5.50
C GLU A 182 -15.37 3.94 -4.35
N ALA A 183 -14.40 4.34 -3.52
CA ALA A 183 -14.64 5.27 -2.41
C ALA A 183 -15.04 6.67 -2.89
N LEU A 184 -14.52 7.11 -4.03
CA LEU A 184 -14.90 8.37 -4.64
C LEU A 184 -16.30 8.31 -5.25
N MET A 185 -16.65 7.24 -5.96
CA MET A 185 -18.02 7.06 -6.49
C MET A 185 -19.06 7.08 -5.38
N GLU A 186 -18.81 6.33 -4.30
CA GLU A 186 -19.67 6.30 -3.12
C GLU A 186 -19.78 7.69 -2.47
N GLY A 187 -18.63 8.30 -2.21
CA GLY A 187 -18.57 9.55 -1.44
C GLY A 187 -19.01 10.79 -2.21
N LEU A 188 -18.90 10.81 -3.54
CA LEU A 188 -19.31 11.92 -4.40
C LEU A 188 -20.75 11.75 -4.92
N GLY A 189 -21.33 10.57 -4.81
CA GLY A 189 -22.64 10.26 -5.37
C GLY A 189 -22.69 10.42 -6.89
N THR A 190 -21.57 10.20 -7.58
CA THR A 190 -21.47 10.20 -9.05
C THR A 190 -20.92 8.88 -9.53
N PRO A 191 -21.48 8.30 -10.61
CA PRO A 191 -20.92 7.11 -11.24
C PRO A 191 -19.67 7.41 -12.08
N SER A 192 -19.43 8.68 -12.41
CA SER A 192 -18.41 9.08 -13.37
C SER A 192 -17.15 9.54 -12.65
N VAL A 193 -16.25 8.57 -12.43
CA VAL A 193 -14.94 8.76 -11.78
C VAL A 193 -13.86 8.07 -12.59
N ALA A 194 -12.72 8.75 -12.74
CA ALA A 194 -11.50 8.18 -13.29
C ALA A 194 -10.36 8.37 -12.29
N VAL A 195 -9.57 7.32 -12.11
CA VAL A 195 -8.35 7.33 -11.31
C VAL A 195 -7.20 6.82 -12.16
N TYR A 196 -6.12 7.57 -12.20
CA TYR A 196 -4.84 7.21 -12.80
C TYR A 196 -3.78 7.26 -11.71
N LEU A 197 -3.00 6.22 -11.55
CA LEU A 197 -1.94 6.12 -10.56
C LEU A 197 -0.66 5.65 -11.23
N GLU A 198 0.40 6.42 -11.09
CA GLU A 198 1.75 6.08 -11.52
C GLU A 198 2.66 6.04 -10.31
N ALA A 199 3.39 4.94 -10.12
CA ALA A 199 4.25 4.78 -8.96
C ALA A 199 5.47 3.90 -9.20
N ASP A 200 6.50 4.20 -8.42
CA ASP A 200 7.74 3.47 -8.28
C ASP A 200 7.62 2.44 -7.17
N HIS A 201 7.93 1.19 -7.48
CA HIS A 201 7.90 0.09 -6.52
C HIS A 201 9.30 -0.20 -5.99
N MET A 202 9.57 0.13 -4.73
CA MET A 202 10.90 -0.12 -4.14
C MET A 202 11.23 -1.61 -4.03
N CYS A 203 10.23 -2.49 -4.01
CA CYS A 203 10.45 -3.94 -4.09
C CYS A 203 11.05 -4.41 -5.42
N VAL A 204 10.91 -3.63 -6.50
CA VAL A 204 11.51 -3.86 -7.82
C VAL A 204 12.81 -3.07 -7.98
N LYS A 205 12.83 -1.82 -7.51
CA LYS A 205 13.94 -0.89 -7.74
C LYS A 205 15.16 -1.12 -6.84
N THR A 206 14.94 -1.52 -5.58
CA THR A 206 16.02 -1.57 -4.56
C THR A 206 16.43 -2.97 -4.13
N ARG A 207 15.80 -3.99 -4.67
CA ARG A 207 16.08 -5.41 -4.41
C ARG A 207 15.54 -6.29 -5.54
N GLY A 208 15.89 -7.58 -5.53
CA GLY A 208 15.42 -8.54 -6.53
C GLY A 208 15.98 -8.22 -7.91
N ILE A 209 15.13 -7.75 -8.83
CA ILE A 209 15.53 -7.39 -10.20
C ILE A 209 16.35 -6.10 -10.28
N GLU A 210 16.23 -5.21 -9.30
CA GLU A 210 16.96 -3.92 -9.20
C GLU A 210 16.81 -3.00 -10.43
N ASP A 211 15.64 -3.04 -11.10
CA ASP A 211 15.35 -2.15 -12.22
C ASP A 211 14.94 -0.75 -11.72
N ALA A 212 15.91 0.13 -11.64
CA ALA A 212 15.72 1.52 -11.16
C ALA A 212 14.89 2.39 -12.12
N GLY A 213 14.79 2.01 -13.40
CA GLY A 213 14.10 2.79 -14.44
C GLY A 213 12.61 2.50 -14.55
N SER A 214 12.12 1.39 -14.02
CA SER A 214 10.73 0.98 -14.18
C SER A 214 9.77 1.80 -13.31
N SER A 215 8.58 2.09 -13.83
CA SER A 215 7.41 2.56 -13.08
C SER A 215 6.18 1.75 -13.49
N THR A 216 5.17 1.74 -12.63
CA THR A 216 3.91 1.03 -12.89
C THR A 216 2.77 2.02 -13.00
N ILE A 217 1.93 1.87 -14.02
CA ILE A 217 0.73 2.66 -14.23
C ILE A 217 -0.49 1.76 -14.08
N THR A 218 -1.46 2.20 -13.27
CA THR A 218 -2.76 1.55 -13.14
C THR A 218 -3.88 2.57 -13.28
N MET A 219 -5.01 2.15 -13.83
CA MET A 219 -6.16 3.03 -14.13
C MET A 219 -7.45 2.35 -13.72
N ALA A 220 -8.43 3.18 -13.31
CA ALA A 220 -9.82 2.76 -13.12
C ALA A 220 -10.72 3.82 -13.76
N PHE A 221 -11.60 3.39 -14.64
CA PHE A 221 -12.56 4.24 -15.36
C PHE A 221 -13.97 3.75 -15.09
N HIS A 222 -14.87 4.66 -14.70
CA HIS A 222 -16.25 4.36 -14.38
C HIS A 222 -17.20 5.39 -14.96
N GLY A 223 -18.42 4.94 -15.32
CA GLY A 223 -19.47 5.80 -15.86
C GLY A 223 -19.08 6.45 -17.18
N ALA A 224 -19.17 7.78 -17.29
CA ALA A 224 -18.86 8.49 -18.54
C ALA A 224 -17.40 8.30 -19.00
N PHE A 225 -16.47 7.93 -18.11
CA PHE A 225 -15.08 7.68 -18.46
C PHE A 225 -14.83 6.29 -19.07
N GLU A 226 -15.83 5.44 -19.17
CA GLU A 226 -15.76 4.21 -19.96
C GLU A 226 -15.80 4.52 -21.45
N ASP A 227 -16.31 5.69 -21.83
CA ASP A 227 -16.30 6.19 -23.21
C ASP A 227 -14.89 6.60 -23.67
N GLU A 228 -14.51 6.20 -24.87
CA GLU A 228 -13.18 6.43 -25.42
C GLU A 228 -12.87 7.92 -25.61
N ILE A 229 -13.87 8.72 -26.00
CA ILE A 229 -13.70 10.17 -26.22
C ILE A 229 -13.37 10.86 -24.90
N GLN A 230 -14.05 10.51 -23.82
CA GLN A 230 -13.76 11.08 -22.49
C GLN A 230 -12.36 10.71 -22.01
N ARG A 231 -11.90 9.49 -22.29
CA ARG A 231 -10.52 9.08 -22.00
C ARG A 231 -9.49 9.82 -22.84
N GLN A 232 -9.77 10.13 -24.09
CA GLN A 232 -8.90 10.95 -24.94
C GLN A 232 -8.73 12.36 -24.38
N TYR A 233 -9.78 12.98 -23.83
CA TYR A 233 -9.66 14.29 -23.17
C TYR A 233 -8.68 14.22 -21.97
N LEU A 234 -8.70 13.14 -21.19
CA LEU A 234 -7.73 12.96 -20.09
C LEU A 234 -6.29 12.88 -20.62
N SER A 235 -6.07 12.20 -21.74
CA SER A 235 -4.73 12.11 -22.33
C SER A 235 -4.20 13.43 -22.89
N LEU A 236 -5.08 14.35 -23.36
CA LEU A 236 -4.69 15.67 -23.84
C LEU A 236 -4.15 16.60 -22.74
N ILE A 237 -4.48 16.34 -21.48
CA ILE A 237 -4.01 17.13 -20.33
C ILE A 237 -2.81 16.49 -19.62
N HIS A 238 -2.13 15.57 -20.33
CA HIS A 238 -0.93 14.89 -19.86
C HIS A 238 -1.15 14.16 -18.52
N ILE A 239 -2.19 13.35 -18.46
CA ILE A 239 -2.41 12.33 -17.43
C ILE A 239 -2.18 10.98 -18.05
#